data_a0062994b750ff251edb221651ca7120
#
_entry.id   a0062994b750ff251edb221651ca7120
#
_cell.length_a   1.000
_cell.length_b   1.000
_cell.length_c   1.000
_cell.angle_alpha   90.00
_cell.angle_beta   90.00
_cell.angle_gamma   90.00
#
_symmetry.space_group_name_H-M   'P 1'
#
loop_
_entity.id
_entity.type
_entity.pdbx_description
1 polymer ?
#
loop_
_entity_poly.entity_id
_entity_poly.type
_entity_poly.pdbx_seq_one_letter_code
_entity_poly.pdbx_strand_id
1 'polypeptide(L)' 'MSHLLGLKEEIIKTSQEYYNATSNEDKQKHKESLQKTFKKFHKFRHTRMGDYKFVERLIKNII' A
#
# COMPACT_ATOMS: atom_id res chain seq x y z
N MET A 1 -6.85 19.22 0.44
CA MET A 1 -6.20 18.01 0.95
C MET A 1 -5.90 17.06 -0.16
N SER A 2 -4.74 16.50 -0.16
CA SER A 2 -4.35 15.57 -1.20
C SER A 2 -4.80 14.16 -0.84
N HIS A 3 -5.71 13.62 -1.63
CA HIS A 3 -6.17 12.24 -1.51
C HIS A 3 -5.02 11.26 -1.65
N LEU A 4 -4.02 11.65 -2.43
CA LEU A 4 -2.83 10.86 -2.68
C LEU A 4 -2.01 10.63 -1.41
N LEU A 5 -1.82 11.67 -0.60
CA LEU A 5 -1.05 11.56 0.64
C LEU A 5 -1.73 10.62 1.64
N GLY A 6 -3.06 10.71 1.74
CA GLY A 6 -3.82 9.83 2.62
C GLY A 6 -3.68 8.37 2.24
N LEU A 7 -3.78 8.07 0.94
CA LEU A 7 -3.63 6.72 0.43
C LEU A 7 -2.20 6.21 0.64
N LYS A 8 -1.21 7.05 0.41
CA LYS A 8 0.18 6.69 0.62
C LYS A 8 0.45 6.31 2.06
N GLU A 9 -0.02 7.14 3.01
CA GLU A 9 0.17 6.88 4.42
C GLU A 9 -0.53 5.59 4.85
N GLU A 10 -1.73 5.35 4.35
CA GLU A 10 -2.46 4.13 4.64
C GLU A 10 -1.71 2.90 4.17
N ILE A 11 -1.14 2.95 2.96
CA ILE A 11 -0.39 1.83 2.41
C ILE A 11 0.87 1.58 3.24
N ILE A 12 1.58 2.62 3.62
CA ILE A 12 2.79 2.48 4.44
C ILE A 12 2.44 1.85 5.79
N LYS A 13 1.40 2.36 6.43
CA LYS A 13 0.95 1.83 7.71
C LYS A 13 0.55 0.36 7.60
N THR A 14 -0.24 0.03 6.60
CA THR A 14 -0.71 -1.34 6.42
C THR A 14 0.46 -2.29 6.10
N SER A 15 1.45 -1.83 5.33
CA SER A 15 2.61 -2.66 5.05
C SER A 15 3.43 -2.92 6.30
N GLN A 16 3.56 -1.95 7.20
CA GLN A 16 4.23 -2.14 8.48
C GLN A 16 3.48 -3.16 9.33
N GLU A 17 2.15 -3.08 9.35
CA GLU A 17 1.34 -4.06 10.06
C GLU A 17 1.51 -5.46 9.48
N TYR A 18 1.61 -5.56 8.16
CA TYR A 18 1.87 -6.83 7.50
C TYR A 18 3.19 -7.44 7.97
N TYR A 19 4.26 -6.65 7.99
CA TYR A 19 5.57 -7.16 8.42
C TYR A 19 5.61 -7.50 9.91
N ASN A 20 4.81 -6.81 10.72
CA ASN A 20 4.74 -7.05 12.16
C ASN A 20 3.77 -8.16 12.54
N ALA A 21 2.94 -8.62 11.61
CA ALA A 21 1.97 -9.67 11.89
C ALA A 21 2.69 -10.98 12.19
N THR A 22 2.22 -11.67 13.22
CA THR A 22 2.83 -12.93 13.66
C THR A 22 2.09 -14.15 13.11
N SER A 23 0.83 -14.01 12.76
CA SER A 23 0.04 -15.12 12.23
C SER A 23 -0.15 -14.98 10.72
N ASN A 24 -0.29 -16.11 10.03
CA ASN A 24 -0.52 -16.12 8.60
C ASN A 24 -1.87 -15.52 8.24
N GLU A 25 -2.87 -15.70 9.10
CA GLU A 25 -4.18 -15.12 8.88
C GLU A 25 -4.14 -13.60 8.88
N ASP A 26 -3.42 -13.02 9.85
CA ASP A 26 -3.28 -11.58 9.94
C ASP A 26 -2.49 -11.03 8.74
N LYS A 27 -1.43 -11.72 8.35
CA LYS A 27 -0.68 -11.33 7.16
C LYS A 27 -1.55 -11.32 5.92
N GLN A 28 -2.39 -12.33 5.76
CA GLN A 28 -3.29 -12.42 4.63
C GLN A 28 -4.30 -11.27 4.61
N LYS A 29 -4.84 -10.91 5.77
CA LYS A 29 -5.77 -9.79 5.88
C LYS A 29 -5.11 -8.47 5.47
N HIS A 30 -3.90 -8.24 5.96
CA HIS A 30 -3.17 -7.02 5.62
C HIS A 30 -2.80 -6.99 4.15
N LYS A 31 -2.43 -8.13 3.59
CA LYS A 31 -2.11 -8.25 2.18
C LYS A 31 -3.32 -7.91 1.31
N GLU A 32 -4.50 -8.44 1.66
CA GLU A 32 -5.74 -8.14 0.94
C GLU A 32 -6.09 -6.65 1.03
N SER A 33 -5.92 -6.08 2.22
CA SER A 33 -6.17 -4.66 2.43
C SER A 33 -5.24 -3.81 1.56
N LEU A 34 -3.97 -4.20 1.47
CA LEU A 34 -3.00 -3.53 0.61
C LEU A 34 -3.41 -3.58 -0.85
N GLN A 35 -3.87 -4.74 -1.31
CA GLN A 35 -4.31 -4.91 -2.69
C GLN A 35 -5.49 -3.98 -3.01
N LYS A 36 -6.46 -3.88 -2.12
CA LYS A 36 -7.61 -3.01 -2.30
C LYS A 36 -7.20 -1.54 -2.33
N THR A 37 -6.34 -1.14 -1.41
CA THR A 37 -5.88 0.24 -1.34
C THR A 37 -5.03 0.58 -2.56
N PHE A 38 -4.21 -0.36 -3.02
CA PHE A 38 -3.38 -0.14 -4.19
C PHE A 38 -4.22 0.05 -5.45
N LYS A 39 -5.33 -0.65 -5.58
CA LYS A 39 -6.23 -0.43 -6.72
C LYS A 39 -6.73 1.00 -6.78
N LYS A 40 -7.04 1.59 -5.63
CA LYS A 40 -7.43 2.99 -5.54
C LYS A 40 -6.25 3.90 -5.87
N PHE A 41 -5.08 3.55 -5.40
CA PHE A 41 -3.87 4.32 -5.63
C PHE A 41 -3.44 4.27 -7.10
N HIS A 42 -3.80 3.23 -7.82
CA HIS A 42 -3.43 3.04 -9.21
C HIS A 42 -3.95 4.14 -10.14
N LYS A 43 -4.99 4.87 -9.73
CA LYS A 43 -5.48 6.04 -10.47
C LYS A 43 -4.39 7.08 -10.66
N PHE A 44 -3.45 7.13 -9.76
CA PHE A 44 -2.39 8.13 -9.74
C PHE A 44 -1.14 7.68 -10.50
N ARG A 45 -1.21 6.57 -11.23
CA ARG A 45 -0.05 6.03 -11.94
C ARG A 45 0.52 6.98 -13.00
N HIS A 46 -0.32 7.90 -13.49
CA HIS A 46 0.11 8.87 -14.49
C HIS A 46 0.68 10.14 -13.89
N THR A 47 0.63 10.30 -12.58
CA THR A 47 1.22 11.46 -11.93
C THR A 47 2.74 11.29 -11.94
N ARG A 48 3.44 12.41 -12.05
CA ARG A 48 4.91 12.38 -12.05
C ARG A 48 5.49 12.38 -10.63
N MET A 49 4.70 11.99 -9.66
CA MET A 49 5.14 11.97 -8.28
C MET A 49 5.93 10.71 -8.00
N GLY A 50 7.12 10.87 -7.45
CA GLY A 50 7.94 9.74 -7.04
C GLY A 50 7.25 8.86 -6.01
N ASP A 51 6.23 9.38 -5.35
CA ASP A 51 5.45 8.65 -4.36
C ASP A 51 4.77 7.42 -4.95
N TYR A 52 4.29 7.50 -6.19
CA TYR A 52 3.66 6.34 -6.80
C TYR A 52 4.66 5.20 -6.98
N LYS A 53 5.85 5.52 -7.47
CA LYS A 53 6.90 4.50 -7.68
C LYS A 53 7.34 3.88 -6.37
N PHE A 54 7.44 4.68 -5.32
CA PHE A 54 7.80 4.19 -4.00
C PHE A 54 6.77 3.19 -3.49
N VAL A 55 5.50 3.55 -3.57
CA VAL A 55 4.40 2.69 -3.12
C VAL A 55 4.31 1.42 -3.97
N GLU A 56 4.46 1.55 -5.28
CA GLU A 56 4.43 0.40 -6.17
C GLU A 56 5.53 -0.60 -5.81
N ARG A 57 6.74 -0.11 -5.56
CA ARG A 57 7.86 -0.97 -5.17
C ARG A 57 7.60 -1.64 -3.83
N LEU A 58 7.04 -0.89 -2.88
CA LEU A 58 6.71 -1.42 -1.56
C LEU A 58 5.72 -2.56 -1.65
N ILE A 59 4.67 -2.38 -2.44
CA ILE A 59 3.61 -3.37 -2.59
C ILE A 59 4.10 -4.59 -3.35
N LYS A 60 4.91 -4.41 -4.38
CA LYS A 60 5.44 -5.53 -5.15
C LYS A 60 6.30 -6.48 -4.30
N ASN A 61 6.93 -5.96 -3.26
CA ASN A 61 7.70 -6.80 -2.34
C ASN A 61 6.80 -7.65 -1.45
N ILE A 62 5.56 -7.25 -1.26
CA ILE A 62 4.61 -7.97 -0.42
C ILE A 62 3.73 -8.91 -1.26
N ILE A 63 3.27 -8.41 -2.38
CA ILE A 63 2.44 -9.17 -3.30
C ILE A 63 3.31 -9.94 -4.27
#